data_f480ec565f9d65746fd5c7c4638ea715
#
_entry.id   f480ec565f9d65746fd5c7c4638ea715
#
_cell.length_a   1.000
_cell.length_b   1.000
_cell.length_c   1.000
_cell.angle_alpha   90.00
_cell.angle_beta   90.00
_cell.angle_gamma   90.00
#
_symmetry.space_group_name_H-M   'P 1'
#
loop_
_entity.id
_entity.type
_entity.pdbx_description
1 polymer ?
#
loop_
_entity_poly.entity_id
_entity_poly.type
_entity_poly.pdbx_seq_one_letter_code
_entity_poly.pdbx_strand_id
1 'polypeptide(L)'
;MASRPPQPVDLLELTPMRRVPWLERDDGRVVIDRPRPPIDGLSGLFRRAGWMLSPRRIRLDEVGSFAWRRLDGATKVRALAGVIREAFPDSCDQLEERLGAYLRAMRRLRLISFPELDEPVS
;
A
#
# COMPACT_ATOMS: atom_id res chain seq x y z
N MET A 1 -2.83 -22.57 -30.14
CA MET A 1 -3.78 -21.76 -29.38
C MET A 1 -3.16 -20.43 -29.06
N ALA A 2 -3.67 -19.37 -29.60
CA ALA A 2 -3.13 -18.07 -29.33
C ALA A 2 -3.47 -17.69 -27.89
N SER A 3 -2.45 -17.52 -27.07
CA SER A 3 -2.65 -17.02 -25.71
C SER A 3 -3.10 -15.58 -25.81
N ARG A 4 -4.20 -15.26 -25.16
CA ARG A 4 -4.60 -13.86 -25.04
C ARG A 4 -3.53 -13.12 -24.30
N PRO A 5 -3.12 -11.92 -24.78
CA PRO A 5 -2.30 -11.06 -23.96
C PRO A 5 -3.05 -10.79 -22.65
N PRO A 6 -2.36 -10.76 -21.52
CA PRO A 6 -3.03 -10.46 -20.26
C PRO A 6 -3.69 -9.09 -20.39
N GLN A 7 -4.97 -9.02 -20.03
CA GLN A 7 -5.65 -7.73 -20.00
C GLN A 7 -5.04 -6.89 -18.89
N PRO A 8 -4.88 -5.58 -19.14
CA PRO A 8 -4.42 -4.71 -18.07
C PRO A 8 -5.38 -4.79 -16.89
N VAL A 9 -4.82 -5.00 -15.70
CA VAL A 9 -5.61 -5.06 -14.48
C VAL A 9 -6.09 -3.66 -14.15
N ASP A 10 -7.40 -3.50 -13.97
CA ASP A 10 -7.95 -2.23 -13.54
C ASP A 10 -7.72 -2.08 -12.03
N LEU A 11 -6.81 -1.20 -11.68
CA LEU A 11 -6.46 -0.93 -10.29
C LEU A 11 -7.70 -0.56 -9.45
N LEU A 12 -8.67 0.13 -10.05
CA LEU A 12 -9.86 0.57 -9.35
C LEU A 12 -10.74 -0.59 -8.86
N GLU A 13 -10.58 -1.77 -9.45
CA GLU A 13 -11.34 -2.96 -9.07
C GLU A 13 -10.63 -3.84 -8.05
N LEU A 14 -9.40 -3.51 -7.69
CA LEU A 14 -8.63 -4.28 -6.72
C LEU A 14 -9.00 -3.92 -5.28
N THR A 15 -8.78 -4.87 -4.37
CA THR A 15 -9.06 -4.71 -2.94
C THR A 15 -7.77 -4.79 -2.15
N PRO A 16 -7.06 -3.66 -1.97
CA PRO A 16 -5.78 -3.68 -1.26
C PRO A 16 -5.94 -4.03 0.22
N MET A 17 -4.94 -4.71 0.75
CA MET A 17 -4.96 -5.22 2.11
C MET A 17 -3.64 -4.90 2.82
N ARG A 18 -3.72 -4.38 4.03
CA ARG A 18 -2.54 -4.13 4.88
C ARG A 18 -1.89 -5.45 5.27
N ARG A 19 -0.55 -5.46 5.30
CA ARG A 19 0.24 -6.65 5.63
C ARG A 19 1.20 -6.46 6.79
N VAL A 20 1.32 -5.24 7.33
CA VAL A 20 2.30 -4.92 8.36
C VAL A 20 1.63 -4.20 9.52
N PRO A 21 2.22 -4.28 10.73
CA PRO A 21 1.69 -3.55 11.88
C PRO A 21 1.81 -2.05 11.69
N TRP A 22 0.93 -1.33 12.35
CA TRP A 22 0.89 0.12 12.30
C TRP A 22 0.38 0.67 13.62
N LEU A 23 0.69 1.94 13.85
CA LEU A 23 0.25 2.65 15.04
C LEU A 23 -0.49 3.91 14.64
N GLU A 24 -1.40 4.35 15.49
CA GLU A 24 -2.08 5.63 15.33
C GLU A 24 -1.51 6.60 16.37
N ARG A 25 -1.09 7.77 15.89
CA ARG A 25 -0.56 8.81 16.76
C ARG A 25 -1.70 9.58 17.43
N ASP A 26 -1.35 10.40 18.43
CA ASP A 26 -2.32 11.24 19.15
C ASP A 26 -3.08 12.19 18.23
N ASP A 27 -2.44 12.60 17.12
CA ASP A 27 -3.06 13.48 16.12
C ASP A 27 -3.92 12.71 15.10
N GLY A 28 -4.07 11.40 15.28
CA GLY A 28 -4.85 10.54 14.38
C GLY A 28 -4.10 10.06 13.15
N ARG A 29 -2.83 10.45 12.98
CA ARG A 29 -2.04 10.03 11.83
C ARG A 29 -1.46 8.65 12.05
N VAL A 30 -1.33 7.91 10.96
CA VAL A 30 -0.81 6.55 10.97
C VAL A 30 0.71 6.54 10.82
N VAL A 31 1.36 5.70 11.59
CA VAL A 31 2.78 5.39 11.44
C VAL A 31 2.90 3.90 11.15
N ILE A 32 3.50 3.57 10.02
CA ILE A 32 3.74 2.18 9.62
C ILE A 32 5.10 1.76 10.15
N ASP A 33 5.13 0.63 10.87
CA ASP A 33 6.36 0.08 11.40
C ASP A 33 6.84 -1.02 10.45
N ARG A 34 7.94 -0.76 9.75
CA ARG A 34 8.47 -1.72 8.76
C ARG A 34 9.19 -2.86 9.48
N PRO A 35 8.86 -4.11 9.16
CA PRO A 35 9.57 -5.25 9.75
C PRO A 35 11.02 -5.30 9.26
N ARG A 36 11.92 -5.71 10.14
CA ARG A 36 13.33 -5.91 9.78
C ARG A 36 13.44 -7.14 8.87
N PRO A 37 14.18 -7.04 7.76
CA PRO A 37 14.46 -8.23 6.96
C PRO A 37 15.36 -9.18 7.75
N PRO A 38 15.17 -10.51 7.61
CA PRO A 38 16.04 -11.46 8.26
C PRO A 38 17.46 -11.35 7.72
N ILE A 39 18.45 -11.58 8.59
CA ILE A 39 19.85 -11.65 8.18
C ILE A 39 20.12 -13.06 7.71
N ASP A 40 20.48 -13.21 6.46
CA ASP A 40 20.67 -14.51 5.82
C ASP A 40 21.96 -14.45 5.00
N GLY A 41 23.10 -14.75 5.66
CA GLY A 41 24.41 -14.68 5.04
C GLY A 41 24.80 -13.28 4.60
N LEU A 42 25.69 -13.21 3.59
CA LEU A 42 26.16 -11.93 3.06
C LEU A 42 25.06 -11.14 2.37
N SER A 43 24.16 -11.86 1.68
CA SER A 43 23.02 -11.21 1.02
C SER A 43 22.11 -10.53 2.05
N GLY A 44 21.90 -11.18 3.18
CA GLY A 44 21.11 -10.61 4.26
C GLY A 44 21.75 -9.39 4.88
N LEU A 45 23.08 -9.40 4.97
CA LEU A 45 23.83 -8.27 5.51
C LEU A 45 23.68 -7.04 4.62
N PHE A 46 23.82 -7.20 3.32
CA PHE A 46 23.62 -6.12 2.36
C PHE A 46 22.18 -5.61 2.38
N ARG A 47 21.22 -6.53 2.47
CA ARG A 47 19.81 -6.17 2.56
C ARG A 47 19.53 -5.35 3.82
N ARG A 48 20.15 -5.76 4.94
CA ARG A 48 20.00 -5.04 6.21
C ARG A 48 20.64 -3.65 6.13
N ALA A 49 21.80 -3.53 5.47
CA ALA A 49 22.45 -2.24 5.28
C ALA A 49 21.55 -1.30 4.46
N GLY A 50 20.97 -1.79 3.37
CA GLY A 50 19.99 -1.02 2.61
C GLY A 50 18.76 -0.66 3.41
N TRP A 51 18.27 -1.58 4.24
CA TRP A 51 17.14 -1.33 5.13
C TRP A 51 17.45 -0.24 6.15
N MET A 52 18.68 -0.24 6.70
CA MET A 52 19.10 0.79 7.66
C MET A 52 19.18 2.18 7.06
N LEU A 53 19.39 2.27 5.73
CA LEU A 53 19.40 3.55 5.02
C LEU A 53 17.98 4.03 4.69
N SER A 54 16.98 3.16 4.85
CA SER A 54 15.58 3.49 4.62
C SER A 54 14.89 3.81 5.96
N PRO A 55 13.89 4.69 5.98
CA PRO A 55 13.20 4.97 7.22
C PRO A 55 12.50 3.71 7.75
N ARG A 56 12.75 3.40 9.01
CA ARG A 56 12.12 2.27 9.68
C ARG A 56 10.63 2.48 9.85
N ARG A 57 10.24 3.72 10.13
CA ARG A 57 8.86 4.10 10.32
C ARG A 57 8.44 5.06 9.22
N ILE A 58 7.30 4.77 8.64
CA ILE A 58 6.72 5.61 7.60
C ILE A 58 5.56 6.36 8.22
N ARG A 59 5.66 7.70 8.23
CA ARG A 59 4.61 8.57 8.74
C ARG A 59 3.73 8.97 7.57
N LEU A 60 2.44 8.69 7.70
CA LEU A 60 1.48 9.07 6.68
C LEU A 60 0.87 10.43 7.01
N ASP A 61 0.55 11.18 5.97
CA ASP A 61 -0.21 12.42 6.14
C ASP A 61 -1.67 12.09 6.45
N GLU A 62 -2.50 13.12 6.54
CA GLU A 62 -3.90 12.96 6.89
C GLU A 62 -4.66 12.10 5.88
N VAL A 63 -4.49 12.38 4.59
CA VAL A 63 -5.16 11.63 3.52
C VAL A 63 -4.62 10.21 3.45
N GLY A 64 -3.30 10.05 3.52
CA GLY A 64 -2.67 8.72 3.51
C GLY A 64 -3.10 7.87 4.69
N SER A 65 -3.24 8.47 5.88
CA SER A 65 -3.72 7.78 7.08
C SER A 65 -5.17 7.34 6.93
N PHE A 66 -6.00 8.21 6.37
CA PHE A 66 -7.41 7.91 6.08
C PHE A 66 -7.52 6.72 5.13
N ALA A 67 -6.73 6.73 4.06
CA ALA A 67 -6.70 5.62 3.09
C ALA A 67 -6.19 4.33 3.73
N TRP A 68 -5.10 4.39 4.49
CA TRP A 68 -4.48 3.23 5.12
C TRP A 68 -5.46 2.45 5.99
N ARG A 69 -6.27 3.14 6.78
CA ARG A 69 -7.24 2.49 7.68
C ARG A 69 -8.28 1.68 6.92
N ARG A 70 -8.48 1.97 5.64
CA ARG A 70 -9.49 1.32 4.80
C ARG A 70 -8.93 0.24 3.88
N LEU A 71 -7.65 -0.07 4.01
CA LEU A 71 -7.00 -1.13 3.22
C LEU A 71 -7.25 -2.49 3.92
N ASP A 72 -8.46 -2.97 3.83
CA ASP A 72 -8.96 -4.12 4.58
C ASP A 72 -9.08 -5.40 3.75
N GLY A 73 -8.71 -5.35 2.48
CA GLY A 73 -8.82 -6.50 1.58
C GLY A 73 -10.23 -6.72 1.03
N ALA A 74 -11.19 -5.86 1.38
CA ALA A 74 -12.58 -5.97 0.95
C ALA A 74 -13.09 -4.71 0.25
N THR A 75 -12.43 -3.57 0.46
CA THR A 75 -12.80 -2.29 -0.14
C THR A 75 -12.07 -2.09 -1.45
N LYS A 76 -12.80 -1.94 -2.54
CA LYS A 76 -12.21 -1.66 -3.84
C LYS A 76 -11.58 -0.26 -3.85
N VAL A 77 -10.51 -0.10 -4.62
CA VAL A 77 -9.86 1.20 -4.79
C VAL A 77 -10.85 2.26 -5.27
N ARG A 78 -11.79 1.87 -6.14
CA ARG A 78 -12.86 2.77 -6.62
C ARG A 78 -13.67 3.33 -5.46
N ALA A 79 -14.09 2.48 -4.54
CA ALA A 79 -14.85 2.90 -3.36
C ALA A 79 -14.00 3.75 -2.42
N LEU A 80 -12.73 3.40 -2.27
CA LEU A 80 -11.78 4.16 -1.47
C LEU A 80 -11.63 5.58 -2.01
N ALA A 81 -11.47 5.72 -3.33
CA ALA A 81 -11.40 7.03 -3.97
C ALA A 81 -12.65 7.86 -3.68
N GLY A 82 -13.83 7.21 -3.73
CA GLY A 82 -15.10 7.89 -3.42
C GLY A 82 -15.16 8.46 -2.02
N VAL A 83 -14.75 7.67 -1.01
CA VAL A 83 -14.80 8.14 0.37
C VAL A 83 -13.72 9.21 0.65
N ILE A 84 -12.59 9.15 -0.05
CA ILE A 84 -11.57 10.20 0.04
C ILE A 84 -12.12 11.52 -0.51
N ARG A 85 -12.82 11.47 -1.64
CA ARG A 85 -13.44 12.68 -2.22
C ARG A 85 -14.43 13.32 -1.26
N GLU A 86 -15.21 12.52 -0.56
CA GLU A 86 -16.17 13.03 0.41
C GLU A 86 -15.48 13.65 1.61
N ALA A 87 -14.42 13.02 2.11
CA ALA A 87 -13.73 13.47 3.32
C ALA A 87 -12.79 14.65 3.05
N PHE A 88 -12.20 14.72 1.86
CA PHE A 88 -11.17 15.72 1.51
C PHE A 88 -11.47 16.34 0.15
N PRO A 89 -12.60 17.08 0.01
CA PRO A 89 -13.01 17.60 -1.29
C PRO A 89 -11.99 18.56 -1.92
N ASP A 90 -11.17 19.22 -1.11
CA ASP A 90 -10.16 20.17 -1.59
C ASP A 90 -8.86 19.49 -2.04
N SER A 91 -8.73 18.18 -1.84
CA SER A 91 -7.51 17.41 -2.13
C SER A 91 -7.72 16.38 -3.23
N CYS A 92 -8.69 16.59 -4.10
CA CYS A 92 -9.11 15.57 -5.08
C CYS A 92 -8.48 15.73 -6.46
N ASP A 93 -7.57 16.68 -6.65
CA ASP A 93 -6.91 16.87 -7.94
C ASP A 93 -6.09 15.65 -8.28
N GLN A 94 -6.40 15.03 -9.44
CA GLN A 94 -5.73 13.79 -9.90
C GLN A 94 -5.75 12.68 -8.85
N LEU A 95 -6.88 12.54 -8.15
CA LEU A 95 -6.97 11.65 -7.01
C LEU A 95 -6.66 10.19 -7.38
N GLU A 96 -7.25 9.67 -8.45
CA GLU A 96 -7.05 8.27 -8.85
C GLU A 96 -5.59 8.00 -9.20
N GLU A 97 -4.93 8.93 -9.88
CA GLU A 97 -3.50 8.78 -10.23
C GLU A 97 -2.63 8.80 -8.97
N ARG A 98 -2.89 9.73 -8.07
CA ARG A 98 -2.15 9.85 -6.81
C ARG A 98 -2.37 8.64 -5.92
N LEU A 99 -3.61 8.18 -5.82
CA LEU A 99 -3.95 7.00 -5.04
C LEU A 99 -3.29 5.75 -5.64
N GLY A 100 -3.32 5.62 -6.97
CA GLY A 100 -2.65 4.52 -7.65
C GLY A 100 -1.15 4.51 -7.39
N ALA A 101 -0.50 5.68 -7.46
CA ALA A 101 0.93 5.80 -7.18
C ALA A 101 1.25 5.42 -5.72
N TYR A 102 0.42 5.88 -4.79
CA TYR A 102 0.51 5.57 -3.37
C TYR A 102 0.43 4.05 -3.14
N LEU A 103 -0.58 3.41 -3.71
CA LEU A 103 -0.80 1.97 -3.51
C LEU A 103 0.31 1.14 -4.16
N ARG A 104 0.78 1.52 -5.35
CA ARG A 104 1.89 0.83 -6.01
C ARG A 104 3.19 0.95 -5.21
N ALA A 105 3.45 2.13 -4.64
CA ALA A 105 4.60 2.34 -3.79
C ALA A 105 4.53 1.48 -2.52
N MET A 106 3.36 1.44 -1.88
CA MET A 106 3.13 0.62 -0.70
C MET A 106 3.31 -0.87 -0.99
N ARG A 107 2.83 -1.34 -2.14
CA ARG A 107 3.00 -2.73 -2.55
C ARG A 107 4.47 -3.06 -2.82
N ARG A 108 5.19 -2.14 -3.45
CA ARG A 108 6.62 -2.31 -3.74
C ARG A 108 7.43 -2.45 -2.46
N LEU A 109 7.05 -1.73 -1.41
CA LEU A 109 7.66 -1.82 -0.10
C LEU A 109 7.14 -3.01 0.72
N ARG A 110 6.23 -3.81 0.16
CA ARG A 110 5.60 -4.97 0.79
C ARG A 110 4.81 -4.62 2.06
N LEU A 111 4.27 -3.43 2.10
CA LEU A 111 3.43 -2.98 3.21
C LEU A 111 1.97 -3.37 3.00
N ILE A 112 1.57 -3.53 1.75
CA ILE A 112 0.24 -4.01 1.36
C ILE A 112 0.36 -5.08 0.28
N SER A 113 -0.72 -5.80 0.06
CA SER A 113 -0.86 -6.70 -1.08
C SER A 113 -2.22 -6.46 -1.75
N PHE A 114 -2.33 -6.89 -2.99
CA PHE A 114 -3.61 -6.98 -3.69
C PHE A 114 -3.97 -8.47 -3.76
N PRO A 115 -4.95 -8.95 -2.99
CA PRO A 115 -5.28 -10.38 -2.99
C PRO A 115 -5.52 -10.94 -4.38
N GLU A 116 -6.08 -10.14 -5.30
CA GLU A 116 -6.36 -10.56 -6.66
C GLU A 116 -5.10 -10.83 -7.49
N LEU A 117 -3.96 -10.24 -7.09
CA LEU A 117 -2.69 -10.36 -7.82
C LEU A 117 -1.65 -11.18 -7.06
N ASP A 118 -1.64 -11.08 -5.74
CA ASP A 118 -0.52 -11.52 -4.91
C ASP A 118 -0.79 -12.83 -4.19
N GLU A 119 -2.04 -13.23 -4.02
CA GLU A 119 -2.36 -14.48 -3.36
C GLU A 119 -2.32 -15.63 -4.36
N PRO A 120 -1.75 -16.79 -3.95
CA PRO A 120 -1.74 -17.94 -4.85
C PRO A 120 -3.16 -18.40 -5.13
N VAL A 121 -3.40 -18.77 -6.38
CA VAL A 121 -4.66 -19.40 -6.78
C VAL A 121 -4.65 -20.81 -6.22
N SER A 122 -5.54 -21.07 -5.31
CA SER A 122 -5.69 -22.41 -4.73
C SER A 122 -6.67 -23.26 -5.51
#